data_feddb7983165df985dffcede97ee5afe
#
_entry.id   feddb7983165df985dffcede97ee5afe
#
_cell.length_a   1.000
_cell.length_b   1.000
_cell.length_c   1.000
_cell.angle_alpha   90.00
_cell.angle_beta   90.00
_cell.angle_gamma   90.00
#
_symmetry.space_group_name_H-M   'P 1'
#
loop_
_entity.id
_entity.type
_entity.pdbx_description
1 polymer ?
#
loop_
_entity_poly.entity_id
_entity_poly.type
_entity_poly.pdbx_seq_one_letter_code
_entity_poly.pdbx_strand_id
1 'polypeptide(L)'
;MPDQIAQTEMLNPEVLPAEISAIWVESVMAKLPLHTLSTQGQMQVRIEKRDDNGEVSLFWQVSPSQQFGEPRHLAYRLDTLVINKRIDEAGPPTPKFIRLGSLRSICRELGLTESGHNFNDIKQALSQNAGAAIKARLFYRDREGNQRKLEAVFSRYSVVFTGDTLPNGTEADGVYVVMNDIYQGFLNHVPLRPLDFSYLRQLPPSACRFYEVVSFRIYAALKYGWPKVSMTYSEYCEATGQRRLMTGTEVSKQMYKLHKPHLESGYLAKVEFEKTADGEGKSDWNIWYIPGPRARDEYIQFSANKDSSNAAANPQPSLLPRSQSPSEEIVAYFQMIRYGKAQRRVTAKELEMAKAMLEIHTMERSKKILSDALKAAIESGTKPLWMTDLKNFIKALEETPSIKEKRRRQEKFSAGK
;
A
#
# COMPACT_ATOMS: atom_id res chain seq x y z
N MET A 1 -9.48 29.21 21.33
CA MET A 1 -8.05 29.07 21.00
C MET A 1 -7.94 27.98 19.96
N PRO A 2 -7.43 28.22 18.76
CA PRO A 2 -7.28 27.17 17.76
C PRO A 2 -6.11 26.27 18.17
N ASP A 3 -6.38 24.95 18.23
CA ASP A 3 -5.40 23.92 18.48
C ASP A 3 -4.30 23.95 17.41
N GLN A 4 -3.14 24.51 17.76
CA GLN A 4 -1.92 24.38 17.00
C GLN A 4 -1.44 22.92 17.12
N ILE A 5 -1.73 22.12 16.11
CA ILE A 5 -1.07 20.81 15.93
C ILE A 5 0.38 21.12 15.57
N ALA A 6 1.29 20.75 16.45
CA ALA A 6 2.73 20.97 16.30
C ALA A 6 3.22 20.50 14.93
N GLN A 7 3.76 21.43 14.16
CA GLN A 7 4.54 21.12 12.95
C GLN A 7 5.86 20.49 13.43
N THR A 8 6.05 19.23 13.10
CA THR A 8 7.33 18.52 13.41
C THR A 8 8.39 19.03 12.44
N GLU A 9 9.40 19.71 12.98
CA GLU A 9 10.56 20.22 12.24
C GLU A 9 11.29 19.10 11.49
N MET A 10 11.85 19.48 10.33
CA MET A 10 12.66 18.60 9.49
C MET A 10 13.97 18.24 10.20
N LEU A 11 14.11 16.98 10.59
CA LEU A 11 15.42 16.39 10.86
C LEU A 11 16.06 16.03 9.52
N ASN A 12 17.22 16.58 9.25
CA ASN A 12 18.04 16.26 8.08
C ASN A 12 19.22 15.37 8.56
N PRO A 13 19.08 14.03 8.58
CA PRO A 13 20.24 13.18 8.78
C PRO A 13 20.90 12.93 7.42
N GLU A 14 22.21 13.02 7.33
CA GLU A 14 22.98 12.35 6.30
C GLU A 14 22.75 10.83 6.45
N VAL A 15 21.72 10.33 5.80
CA VAL A 15 21.41 8.91 5.80
C VAL A 15 22.36 8.26 4.81
N LEU A 16 23.28 7.43 5.31
CA LEU A 16 24.05 6.50 4.49
C LEU A 16 23.08 5.71 3.61
N PRO A 17 23.44 5.42 2.33
CA PRO A 17 22.58 4.66 1.45
C PRO A 17 22.25 3.32 2.10
N ALA A 18 21.01 3.14 2.49
CA ALA A 18 20.56 1.93 3.14
C ALA A 18 20.59 0.78 2.13
N GLU A 19 21.14 -0.35 2.54
CA GLU A 19 21.06 -1.58 1.75
C GLU A 19 19.58 -1.97 1.61
N ILE A 20 19.06 -1.85 0.40
CA ILE A 20 17.67 -2.19 0.07
C ILE A 20 17.66 -3.64 -0.42
N SER A 21 16.94 -4.50 0.27
CA SER A 21 16.77 -5.91 -0.08
C SER A 21 15.31 -6.20 -0.41
N ALA A 22 15.01 -6.46 -1.68
CA ALA A 22 13.64 -6.71 -2.11
C ALA A 22 13.12 -8.07 -1.62
N ILE A 23 11.87 -8.07 -1.13
CA ILE A 23 11.03 -9.26 -0.96
C ILE A 23 9.74 -9.04 -1.75
N TRP A 24 9.31 -10.05 -2.53
CA TRP A 24 8.10 -9.96 -3.32
C TRP A 24 6.93 -10.60 -2.59
N VAL A 25 5.92 -9.82 -2.27
CA VAL A 25 4.74 -10.26 -1.56
C VAL A 25 3.49 -10.11 -2.42
N GLU A 26 2.47 -10.92 -2.18
CA GLU A 26 1.21 -10.81 -2.88
C GLU A 26 0.54 -9.45 -2.58
N SER A 27 -0.17 -8.89 -3.56
CA SER A 27 -0.62 -7.50 -3.51
C SER A 27 -2.10 -7.30 -3.22
N VAL A 28 -2.85 -8.35 -2.98
CA VAL A 28 -4.32 -8.29 -2.78
C VAL A 28 -4.69 -8.51 -1.32
N MET A 29 -4.46 -9.70 -0.77
CA MET A 29 -4.78 -10.01 0.63
C MET A 29 -3.84 -9.31 1.61
N ALA A 30 -2.59 -9.02 1.21
CA ALA A 30 -1.64 -8.26 2.03
C ALA A 30 -2.15 -6.87 2.46
N LYS A 31 -3.16 -6.32 1.79
CA LYS A 31 -3.82 -5.06 2.17
C LYS A 31 -4.84 -5.24 3.29
N LEU A 32 -5.25 -6.47 3.57
CA LEU A 32 -6.34 -6.82 4.49
C LEU A 32 -5.77 -7.30 5.82
N PRO A 33 -6.42 -7.01 6.94
CA PRO A 33 -5.92 -7.41 8.24
C PRO A 33 -6.09 -8.93 8.46
N LEU A 34 -5.00 -9.58 8.87
CA LEU A 34 -4.98 -10.99 9.27
C LEU A 34 -4.62 -11.16 10.75
N HIS A 35 -3.96 -10.16 11.31
CA HIS A 35 -3.40 -10.16 12.65
C HIS A 35 -3.95 -8.99 13.45
N THR A 36 -4.06 -9.16 14.76
CA THR A 36 -4.25 -8.01 15.65
C THR A 36 -2.92 -7.57 16.22
N LEU A 37 -2.60 -6.28 16.02
CA LEU A 37 -1.44 -5.64 16.63
C LEU A 37 -1.80 -4.85 17.89
N SER A 38 -3.04 -5.03 18.39
CA SER A 38 -3.45 -4.54 19.70
C SER A 38 -2.94 -5.49 20.79
N THR A 39 -2.47 -4.93 21.88
CA THR A 39 -2.07 -5.71 23.08
C THR A 39 -3.26 -6.14 23.92
N GLN A 40 -4.42 -5.52 23.75
CA GLN A 40 -5.64 -5.75 24.51
C GLN A 40 -6.85 -5.87 23.58
N GLY A 41 -7.90 -6.49 24.10
CA GLY A 41 -9.16 -6.68 23.40
C GLY A 41 -9.17 -7.91 22.50
N GLN A 42 -10.35 -8.24 21.98
CA GLN A 42 -10.55 -9.35 21.05
C GLN A 42 -10.36 -8.88 19.62
N MET A 43 -9.82 -9.76 18.79
CA MET A 43 -9.69 -9.53 17.36
C MET A 43 -11.06 -9.56 16.69
N GLN A 44 -11.46 -8.44 16.12
CA GLN A 44 -12.66 -8.32 15.32
C GLN A 44 -12.27 -7.80 13.93
N VAL A 45 -12.09 -8.71 13.00
CA VAL A 45 -11.79 -8.36 11.61
C VAL A 45 -12.97 -8.76 10.75
N ARG A 46 -13.77 -7.78 10.37
CA ARG A 46 -14.83 -7.91 9.36
C ARG A 46 -14.89 -6.63 8.54
N ILE A 47 -14.68 -6.77 7.26
CA ILE A 47 -14.76 -5.69 6.27
C ILE A 47 -15.80 -6.09 5.23
N GLU A 48 -16.76 -5.20 4.99
CA GLU A 48 -17.76 -5.36 3.95
C GLU A 48 -17.86 -4.05 3.18
N LYS A 49 -17.59 -4.11 1.87
CA LYS A 49 -17.76 -2.97 0.97
C LYS A 49 -18.76 -3.34 -0.11
N ARG A 50 -19.61 -2.39 -0.44
CA ARG A 50 -20.60 -2.53 -1.51
C ARG A 50 -20.24 -1.60 -2.64
N ASP A 51 -20.58 -2.00 -3.84
CA ASP A 51 -20.49 -1.14 -5.03
C ASP A 51 -21.70 -0.18 -5.11
N ASP A 52 -21.71 0.61 -6.18
CA ASP A 52 -22.76 1.61 -6.40
C ASP A 52 -24.15 0.98 -6.66
N ASN A 53 -24.22 -0.32 -6.95
CA ASN A 53 -25.45 -1.10 -7.12
C ASN A 53 -25.91 -1.76 -5.81
N GLY A 54 -25.15 -1.58 -4.72
CA GLY A 54 -25.42 -2.20 -3.42
C GLY A 54 -24.92 -3.63 -3.29
N GLU A 55 -24.26 -4.19 -4.32
CA GLU A 55 -23.70 -5.53 -4.27
C GLU A 55 -22.38 -5.56 -3.49
N VAL A 56 -22.13 -6.69 -2.80
CA VAL A 56 -20.88 -6.86 -2.02
C VAL A 56 -19.70 -6.98 -2.96
N SER A 57 -18.91 -5.92 -3.05
CA SER A 57 -17.69 -5.83 -3.86
C SER A 57 -16.44 -6.36 -3.11
N LEU A 58 -16.46 -6.34 -1.78
CA LEU A 58 -15.43 -6.89 -0.91
C LEU A 58 -16.09 -7.43 0.35
N PHE A 59 -15.78 -8.67 0.69
CA PHE A 59 -16.06 -9.22 2.01
C PHE A 59 -14.78 -9.89 2.53
N TRP A 60 -14.41 -9.56 3.75
CA TRP A 60 -13.26 -10.12 4.43
C TRP A 60 -13.55 -10.28 5.91
N GLN A 61 -13.44 -11.49 6.41
CA GLN A 61 -13.60 -11.78 7.82
C GLN A 61 -12.54 -12.79 8.25
N VAL A 62 -11.91 -12.53 9.39
CA VAL A 62 -10.94 -13.44 10.01
C VAL A 62 -11.51 -13.93 11.33
N SER A 63 -11.57 -15.24 11.47
CA SER A 63 -12.02 -15.92 12.70
C SER A 63 -10.83 -16.67 13.29
N PRO A 64 -10.28 -16.22 14.43
CA PRO A 64 -9.19 -16.93 15.10
C PRO A 64 -9.66 -18.27 15.66
N SER A 65 -8.74 -19.21 15.82
CA SER A 65 -9.02 -20.48 16.49
C SER A 65 -9.25 -20.27 17.97
N GLN A 66 -10.30 -20.86 18.52
CA GLN A 66 -10.54 -20.86 19.96
C GLN A 66 -9.43 -21.59 20.74
N GLN A 67 -8.87 -22.65 20.15
CA GLN A 67 -7.82 -23.46 20.77
C GLN A 67 -6.47 -22.75 20.79
N PHE A 68 -6.08 -22.10 19.68
CA PHE A 68 -4.75 -21.49 19.54
C PHE A 68 -4.76 -20.00 19.90
N GLY A 69 -5.92 -19.37 19.93
CA GLY A 69 -6.08 -17.94 20.18
C GLY A 69 -5.82 -17.09 18.95
N GLU A 70 -5.69 -15.80 19.18
CA GLU A 70 -5.60 -14.79 18.14
C GLU A 70 -4.17 -14.62 17.61
N PRO A 71 -3.97 -14.50 16.28
CA PRO A 71 -2.66 -14.18 15.72
C PRO A 71 -2.27 -12.73 16.05
N ARG A 72 -1.26 -12.59 16.93
CA ARG A 72 -0.77 -11.29 17.43
C ARG A 72 0.63 -10.96 16.89
N HIS A 73 1.37 -10.10 17.57
CA HIS A 73 2.67 -9.54 17.15
C HIS A 73 3.67 -10.59 16.66
N LEU A 74 3.86 -11.70 17.38
CA LEU A 74 4.81 -12.73 16.99
C LEU A 74 4.33 -13.50 15.75
N ALA A 75 3.02 -13.80 15.69
CA ALA A 75 2.39 -14.43 14.54
C ALA A 75 2.52 -13.53 13.28
N TYR A 76 2.32 -12.23 13.43
CA TYR A 76 2.55 -11.24 12.37
C TYR A 76 4.02 -11.21 11.92
N ARG A 77 4.98 -11.17 12.84
CA ARG A 77 6.40 -11.18 12.50
C ARG A 77 6.83 -12.46 11.80
N LEU A 78 6.29 -13.61 12.20
CA LEU A 78 6.54 -14.89 11.52
C LEU A 78 6.02 -14.86 10.09
N ASP A 79 4.80 -14.38 9.87
CA ASP A 79 4.27 -14.24 8.51
C ASP A 79 5.13 -13.29 7.67
N THR A 80 5.41 -12.10 8.17
CA THR A 80 6.06 -11.04 7.40
C THR A 80 7.55 -11.34 7.14
N LEU A 81 8.28 -11.81 8.15
CA LEU A 81 9.75 -11.93 8.08
C LEU A 81 10.23 -13.34 7.74
N VAL A 82 9.43 -14.38 7.99
CA VAL A 82 9.86 -15.77 7.75
C VAL A 82 9.06 -16.39 6.62
N ILE A 83 7.73 -16.45 6.74
CA ILE A 83 6.91 -17.19 5.78
C ILE A 83 6.89 -16.50 4.41
N ASN A 84 6.62 -15.19 4.36
CA ASN A 84 6.63 -14.46 3.09
C ASN A 84 8.00 -14.49 2.41
N LYS A 85 9.08 -14.44 3.19
CA LYS A 85 10.44 -14.59 2.65
C LYS A 85 10.65 -15.97 2.02
N ARG A 86 10.20 -17.05 2.67
CA ARG A 86 10.32 -18.41 2.11
C ARG A 86 9.42 -18.63 0.89
N ILE A 87 8.25 -17.98 0.85
CA ILE A 87 7.38 -17.99 -0.33
C ILE A 87 8.08 -17.30 -1.50
N ASP A 88 8.70 -16.13 -1.26
CA ASP A 88 9.44 -15.38 -2.26
C ASP A 88 10.67 -16.14 -2.77
N GLU A 89 11.47 -16.71 -1.86
CA GLU A 89 12.64 -17.56 -2.19
C GLU A 89 12.26 -18.79 -3.04
N ALA A 90 11.08 -19.37 -2.78
CA ALA A 90 10.59 -20.51 -3.54
C ALA A 90 10.13 -20.14 -4.96
N GLY A 91 9.68 -18.90 -5.13
CA GLY A 91 9.18 -18.38 -6.40
C GLY A 91 7.91 -19.07 -6.94
N PRO A 92 7.40 -18.58 -8.07
CA PRO A 92 6.28 -19.20 -8.78
C PRO A 92 6.75 -20.38 -9.68
N PRO A 93 5.98 -21.48 -9.76
CA PRO A 93 4.77 -21.74 -9.00
C PRO A 93 5.06 -22.03 -7.53
N THR A 94 4.32 -21.43 -6.62
CA THR A 94 4.49 -21.63 -5.18
C THR A 94 4.36 -23.12 -4.83
N PRO A 95 5.37 -23.76 -4.20
CA PRO A 95 5.30 -25.17 -3.86
C PRO A 95 4.28 -25.46 -2.75
N LYS A 96 3.78 -26.69 -2.72
CA LYS A 96 2.83 -27.14 -1.68
C LYS A 96 3.44 -27.14 -0.29
N PHE A 97 4.71 -27.52 -0.20
CA PHE A 97 5.47 -27.63 1.04
C PHE A 97 6.57 -26.58 1.06
N ILE A 98 6.57 -25.71 2.05
CA ILE A 98 7.60 -24.70 2.24
C ILE A 98 8.29 -24.93 3.58
N ARG A 99 9.58 -25.20 3.53
CA ARG A 99 10.43 -25.40 4.69
C ARG A 99 10.80 -24.05 5.31
N LEU A 100 10.41 -23.83 6.55
CA LEU A 100 10.77 -22.61 7.30
C LEU A 100 12.16 -22.73 7.96
N GLY A 101 12.64 -23.96 8.16
CA GLY A 101 13.88 -24.28 8.87
C GLY A 101 13.64 -24.85 10.26
N SER A 102 14.70 -24.93 11.09
CA SER A 102 14.58 -25.33 12.48
C SER A 102 14.05 -24.19 13.36
N LEU A 103 13.46 -24.51 14.52
CA LEU A 103 13.05 -23.48 15.50
C LEU A 103 14.20 -22.56 15.91
N ARG A 104 15.44 -23.09 15.98
CA ARG A 104 16.64 -22.29 16.23
C ARG A 104 16.91 -21.27 15.14
N SER A 105 16.82 -21.69 13.87
CA SER A 105 17.01 -20.77 12.74
C SER A 105 15.94 -19.70 12.70
N ILE A 106 14.70 -20.05 13.00
CA ILE A 106 13.56 -19.10 13.07
C ILE A 106 13.79 -18.08 14.19
N CYS A 107 14.24 -18.51 15.38
CA CYS A 107 14.61 -17.60 16.48
C CYS A 107 15.66 -16.56 16.02
N ARG A 108 16.73 -17.03 15.36
CA ARG A 108 17.79 -16.14 14.86
C ARG A 108 17.28 -15.16 13.82
N GLU A 109 16.45 -15.60 12.90
CA GLU A 109 15.85 -14.71 11.89
C GLU A 109 14.98 -13.62 12.51
N LEU A 110 14.28 -13.94 13.61
CA LEU A 110 13.45 -13.00 14.35
C LEU A 110 14.22 -12.15 15.38
N GLY A 111 15.53 -12.41 15.56
CA GLY A 111 16.33 -11.76 16.60
C GLY A 111 15.96 -12.17 18.03
N LEU A 112 15.44 -13.39 18.20
CA LEU A 112 15.06 -13.96 19.49
C LEU A 112 16.19 -14.88 20.01
N THR A 113 16.31 -14.98 21.36
CA THR A 113 17.23 -15.94 21.99
C THR A 113 16.75 -17.37 21.77
N GLU A 114 17.71 -18.29 21.58
CA GLU A 114 17.41 -19.71 21.42
C GLU A 114 17.09 -20.32 22.80
N SER A 115 15.82 -20.36 23.17
CA SER A 115 15.32 -20.89 24.44
C SER A 115 14.06 -21.71 24.23
N GLY A 116 13.80 -22.66 25.12
CA GLY A 116 12.55 -23.47 25.09
C GLY A 116 11.29 -22.61 25.16
N HIS A 117 11.32 -21.49 25.87
CA HIS A 117 10.23 -20.54 25.92
C HIS A 117 9.94 -19.94 24.52
N ASN A 118 10.95 -19.39 23.88
CA ASN A 118 10.78 -18.80 22.54
C ASN A 118 10.40 -19.86 21.48
N PHE A 119 10.86 -21.12 21.63
CA PHE A 119 10.43 -22.19 20.73
C PHE A 119 8.95 -22.49 20.89
N ASN A 120 8.42 -22.50 22.13
CA ASN A 120 7.00 -22.69 22.39
C ASN A 120 6.17 -21.49 21.87
N ASP A 121 6.65 -20.28 22.08
CA ASP A 121 5.99 -19.07 21.57
C ASP A 121 5.91 -19.07 20.03
N ILE A 122 6.99 -19.49 19.35
CA ILE A 122 6.99 -19.64 17.88
C ILE A 122 5.99 -20.71 17.43
N LYS A 123 5.97 -21.88 18.11
CA LYS A 123 5.00 -22.93 17.81
C LYS A 123 3.57 -22.42 17.99
N GLN A 124 3.28 -21.73 19.09
CA GLN A 124 1.98 -21.15 19.36
C GLN A 124 1.57 -20.14 18.30
N ALA A 125 2.48 -19.22 17.92
CA ALA A 125 2.22 -18.19 16.94
C ALA A 125 2.00 -18.77 15.53
N LEU A 126 2.74 -19.80 15.14
CA LEU A 126 2.50 -20.55 13.91
C LEU A 126 1.14 -21.25 13.91
N SER A 127 0.76 -21.86 15.05
CA SER A 127 -0.54 -22.48 15.22
C SER A 127 -1.69 -21.47 15.18
N GLN A 128 -1.49 -20.26 15.71
CA GLN A 128 -2.46 -19.16 15.61
C GLN A 128 -2.67 -18.76 14.14
N ASN A 129 -1.61 -18.63 13.36
CA ASN A 129 -1.71 -18.29 11.94
C ASN A 129 -2.40 -19.42 11.13
N ALA A 130 -2.04 -20.67 11.37
CA ALA A 130 -2.64 -21.83 10.70
C ALA A 130 -4.12 -22.02 11.08
N GLY A 131 -4.48 -21.73 12.33
CA GLY A 131 -5.84 -21.86 12.85
C GLY A 131 -6.77 -20.68 12.51
N ALA A 132 -6.25 -19.60 11.91
CA ALA A 132 -7.07 -18.46 11.52
C ALA A 132 -7.85 -18.77 10.23
N ALA A 133 -9.16 -18.91 10.36
CA ALA A 133 -10.05 -19.10 9.22
C ALA A 133 -10.42 -17.76 8.58
N ILE A 134 -10.32 -17.70 7.27
CA ILE A 134 -10.61 -16.51 6.44
C ILE A 134 -11.88 -16.80 5.65
N LYS A 135 -12.91 -15.97 5.78
CA LYS A 135 -14.04 -15.91 4.87
C LYS A 135 -13.87 -14.70 3.97
N ALA A 136 -13.71 -14.94 2.68
CA ALA A 136 -13.40 -13.91 1.71
C ALA A 136 -14.35 -13.95 0.51
N ARG A 137 -14.73 -12.74 0.01
CA ARG A 137 -15.22 -12.48 -1.34
C ARG A 137 -14.42 -11.32 -1.87
N LEU A 138 -13.55 -11.56 -2.84
CA LEU A 138 -12.61 -10.59 -3.40
C LEU A 138 -12.75 -10.58 -4.92
N PHE A 139 -12.71 -9.39 -5.51
CA PHE A 139 -12.50 -9.20 -6.94
C PHE A 139 -11.11 -8.61 -7.13
N TYR A 140 -10.29 -9.25 -7.93
CA TYR A 140 -8.92 -8.82 -8.19
C TYR A 140 -8.54 -9.05 -9.66
N ARG A 141 -7.44 -8.45 -10.09
CA ARG A 141 -6.83 -8.75 -11.39
C ARG A 141 -5.67 -9.69 -11.19
N ASP A 142 -5.59 -10.70 -12.04
CA ASP A 142 -4.43 -11.58 -12.08
C ASP A 142 -3.21 -10.91 -12.74
N ARG A 143 -2.11 -11.63 -12.86
CA ARG A 143 -0.87 -11.13 -13.47
C ARG A 143 -1.05 -10.78 -14.94
N GLU A 144 -1.95 -11.46 -15.65
CA GLU A 144 -2.30 -11.21 -17.04
C GLU A 144 -3.31 -10.05 -17.21
N GLY A 145 -3.81 -9.50 -16.10
CA GLY A 145 -4.77 -8.39 -16.07
C GLY A 145 -6.23 -8.84 -16.16
N ASN A 146 -6.52 -10.14 -16.16
CA ASN A 146 -7.88 -10.67 -16.19
C ASN A 146 -8.57 -10.45 -14.84
N GLN A 147 -9.87 -10.17 -14.87
CA GLN A 147 -10.64 -10.05 -13.64
C GLN A 147 -10.93 -11.43 -13.07
N ARG A 148 -10.60 -11.64 -11.80
CA ARG A 148 -10.83 -12.87 -11.06
C ARG A 148 -11.71 -12.59 -9.84
N LYS A 149 -12.44 -13.62 -9.44
CA LYS A 149 -13.22 -13.65 -8.20
C LYS A 149 -12.70 -14.77 -7.31
N LEU A 150 -12.48 -14.47 -6.04
CA LEU A 150 -12.30 -15.46 -5.00
C LEU A 150 -13.49 -15.37 -4.03
N GLU A 151 -14.21 -16.46 -3.84
CA GLU A 151 -15.26 -16.57 -2.81
C GLU A 151 -15.07 -17.90 -2.10
N ALA A 152 -14.55 -17.87 -0.87
CA ALA A 152 -14.17 -19.08 -0.14
C ALA A 152 -14.09 -18.86 1.36
N VAL A 153 -14.12 -19.98 2.10
CA VAL A 153 -13.73 -20.05 3.51
C VAL A 153 -12.53 -21.01 3.59
N PHE A 154 -11.39 -20.52 4.08
CA PHE A 154 -10.14 -21.28 4.11
C PHE A 154 -9.20 -20.78 5.19
N SER A 155 -8.23 -21.61 5.62
CA SER A 155 -6.99 -21.15 6.25
C SER A 155 -5.88 -21.13 5.20
N ARG A 156 -4.87 -20.27 5.36
CA ARG A 156 -3.82 -20.12 4.36
C ARG A 156 -2.94 -21.36 4.23
N TYR A 157 -2.63 -21.99 5.35
CA TYR A 157 -1.74 -23.16 5.42
C TYR A 157 -1.96 -23.94 6.72
N SER A 158 -1.46 -25.15 6.75
CA SER A 158 -1.22 -25.94 7.97
C SER A 158 0.27 -25.89 8.34
N VAL A 159 0.60 -26.22 9.58
CA VAL A 159 1.99 -26.28 10.07
C VAL A 159 2.32 -27.69 10.48
N VAL A 160 3.47 -28.19 10.04
CA VAL A 160 4.05 -29.48 10.45
C VAL A 160 5.38 -29.20 11.16
N PHE A 161 5.54 -29.73 12.36
CA PHE A 161 6.75 -29.53 13.15
C PHE A 161 7.77 -30.65 12.92
N THR A 162 9.02 -30.39 13.28
CA THR A 162 10.14 -31.35 13.16
C THR A 162 9.80 -32.67 13.85
N GLY A 163 10.03 -33.78 13.17
CA GLY A 163 9.75 -35.14 13.64
C GLY A 163 8.34 -35.65 13.34
N ASP A 164 7.43 -34.76 12.89
CA ASP A 164 6.11 -35.18 12.43
C ASP A 164 6.12 -35.64 10.97
N THR A 165 5.09 -36.35 10.54
CA THR A 165 4.95 -36.83 9.17
C THR A 165 4.29 -35.78 8.28
N LEU A 166 4.91 -35.42 7.17
CA LEU A 166 4.34 -34.56 6.12
C LEU A 166 3.23 -35.33 5.35
N PRO A 167 2.28 -34.63 4.72
CA PRO A 167 1.21 -35.25 3.93
C PRO A 167 1.70 -36.15 2.76
N ASN A 168 2.94 -36.01 2.32
CA ASN A 168 3.55 -36.89 1.34
C ASN A 168 4.20 -38.16 1.94
N GLY A 169 4.08 -38.39 3.24
CA GLY A 169 4.61 -39.55 3.96
C GLY A 169 6.05 -39.43 4.43
N THR A 170 6.75 -38.32 4.18
CA THR A 170 8.14 -38.12 4.65
C THR A 170 8.14 -37.49 6.07
N GLU A 171 9.18 -37.81 6.86
CA GLU A 171 9.40 -37.14 8.14
C GLU A 171 9.93 -35.71 7.96
N ALA A 172 9.40 -34.77 8.71
CA ALA A 172 9.80 -33.37 8.65
C ALA A 172 11.15 -33.15 9.36
N ASP A 173 12.17 -32.74 8.62
CA ASP A 173 13.51 -32.39 9.12
C ASP A 173 13.59 -30.96 9.68
N GLY A 174 12.46 -30.27 9.75
CA GLY A 174 12.32 -28.90 10.21
C GLY A 174 10.85 -28.51 10.36
N VAL A 175 10.58 -27.23 10.52
CA VAL A 175 9.21 -26.70 10.51
C VAL A 175 8.80 -26.44 9.06
N TYR A 176 7.61 -26.92 8.68
CA TYR A 176 7.02 -26.72 7.36
C TYR A 176 5.68 -26.01 7.44
N VAL A 177 5.39 -25.16 6.47
CA VAL A 177 4.03 -24.77 6.12
C VAL A 177 3.58 -25.58 4.91
N VAL A 178 2.37 -26.14 5.01
CA VAL A 178 1.70 -26.89 3.94
C VAL A 178 0.57 -26.00 3.41
N MET A 179 0.75 -25.45 2.22
CA MET A 179 -0.18 -24.50 1.64
C MET A 179 -1.56 -25.12 1.42
N ASN A 180 -2.60 -24.38 1.77
CA ASN A 180 -3.96 -24.71 1.35
C ASN A 180 -4.07 -24.50 -0.17
N ASP A 181 -4.79 -25.39 -0.87
CA ASP A 181 -4.87 -25.37 -2.35
C ASP A 181 -5.48 -24.06 -2.88
N ILE A 182 -6.49 -23.51 -2.16
CA ILE A 182 -7.11 -22.23 -2.51
C ILE A 182 -6.08 -21.09 -2.41
N TYR A 183 -5.31 -21.07 -1.33
CA TYR A 183 -4.30 -20.03 -1.11
C TYR A 183 -3.11 -20.19 -2.05
N GLN A 184 -2.64 -21.41 -2.28
CA GLN A 184 -1.58 -21.71 -3.25
C GLN A 184 -1.98 -21.30 -4.67
N GLY A 185 -3.19 -21.68 -5.09
CA GLY A 185 -3.73 -21.27 -6.39
C GLY A 185 -3.85 -19.75 -6.50
N PHE A 186 -4.27 -19.07 -5.42
CA PHE A 186 -4.31 -17.61 -5.38
C PHE A 186 -2.92 -16.99 -5.55
N LEU A 187 -1.91 -17.44 -4.80
CA LEU A 187 -0.52 -16.95 -4.88
C LEU A 187 0.07 -17.09 -6.29
N ASN A 188 -0.29 -18.14 -7.02
CA ASN A 188 0.21 -18.38 -8.37
C ASN A 188 -0.34 -17.41 -9.42
N HIS A 189 -1.47 -16.74 -9.15
CA HIS A 189 -2.12 -15.85 -10.12
C HIS A 189 -2.09 -14.38 -9.70
N VAL A 190 -1.99 -14.09 -8.41
CA VAL A 190 -2.07 -12.72 -7.90
C VAL A 190 -0.81 -11.93 -8.25
N PRO A 191 -0.92 -10.62 -8.56
CA PRO A 191 0.24 -9.76 -8.73
C PRO A 191 1.07 -9.68 -7.45
N LEU A 192 2.39 -9.67 -7.60
CA LEU A 192 3.34 -9.46 -6.53
C LEU A 192 3.78 -7.99 -6.49
N ARG A 193 4.23 -7.55 -5.34
CA ARG A 193 4.85 -6.25 -5.14
C ARG A 193 6.12 -6.34 -4.32
N PRO A 194 7.10 -5.51 -4.58
CA PRO A 194 8.30 -5.47 -3.76
C PRO A 194 8.06 -4.69 -2.45
N LEU A 195 8.74 -5.12 -1.40
CA LEU A 195 8.96 -4.40 -0.14
C LEU A 195 10.43 -4.48 0.21
N ASP A 196 10.96 -3.47 0.91
CA ASP A 196 12.33 -3.54 1.42
C ASP A 196 12.39 -4.41 2.67
N PHE A 197 12.96 -5.63 2.51
CA PHE A 197 13.07 -6.60 3.59
C PHE A 197 14.01 -6.15 4.71
N SER A 198 15.09 -5.46 4.36
CA SER A 198 16.01 -4.90 5.34
C SER A 198 15.31 -3.87 6.22
N TYR A 199 14.45 -3.07 5.63
CA TYR A 199 13.64 -2.09 6.35
C TYR A 199 12.56 -2.74 7.21
N LEU A 200 11.81 -3.73 6.67
CA LEU A 200 10.81 -4.49 7.42
C LEU A 200 11.38 -5.08 8.73
N ARG A 201 12.61 -5.61 8.67
CA ARG A 201 13.28 -6.20 9.84
C ARG A 201 13.60 -5.21 10.96
N GLN A 202 13.83 -3.96 10.62
CA GLN A 202 14.19 -2.89 11.55
C GLN A 202 12.98 -2.26 12.25
N LEU A 203 11.79 -2.39 11.64
CA LEU A 203 10.59 -1.74 12.12
C LEU A 203 9.92 -2.52 13.26
N PRO A 204 9.36 -1.81 14.27
CA PRO A 204 8.40 -2.41 15.19
C PRO A 204 7.17 -2.95 14.43
N PRO A 205 6.49 -4.01 14.91
CA PRO A 205 5.40 -4.65 14.19
C PRO A 205 4.30 -3.69 13.68
N SER A 206 3.90 -2.72 14.48
CA SER A 206 2.87 -1.75 14.08
C SER A 206 3.35 -0.81 12.98
N ALA A 207 4.61 -0.34 13.04
CA ALA A 207 5.21 0.48 12.00
C ALA A 207 5.49 -0.36 10.74
N CYS A 208 5.90 -1.62 10.89
CA CYS A 208 6.03 -2.57 9.80
C CYS A 208 4.70 -2.72 9.03
N ARG A 209 3.59 -2.94 9.75
CA ARG A 209 2.25 -3.01 9.14
C ARG A 209 1.84 -1.69 8.48
N PHE A 210 2.16 -0.56 9.07
CA PHE A 210 1.94 0.75 8.46
C PHE A 210 2.71 0.86 7.12
N TYR A 211 3.98 0.47 7.10
CA TYR A 211 4.79 0.45 5.87
C TYR A 211 4.15 -0.44 4.79
N GLU A 212 3.73 -1.66 5.14
CA GLU A 212 3.04 -2.55 4.19
C GLU A 212 1.80 -1.87 3.58
N VAL A 213 1.01 -1.15 4.37
CA VAL A 213 -0.22 -0.50 3.89
C VAL A 213 0.08 0.75 3.07
N VAL A 214 0.96 1.64 3.57
CA VAL A 214 1.20 2.95 2.94
C VAL A 214 2.09 2.85 1.70
N SER A 215 2.99 1.86 1.64
CA SER A 215 3.93 1.68 0.51
C SER A 215 3.22 1.52 -0.84
N PHE A 216 2.01 0.98 -0.88
CA PHE A 216 1.20 0.97 -2.11
C PHE A 216 0.95 2.37 -2.66
N ARG A 217 0.58 3.30 -1.79
CA ARG A 217 0.25 4.68 -2.15
C ARG A 217 1.50 5.48 -2.46
N ILE A 218 2.56 5.28 -1.67
CA ILE A 218 3.86 5.91 -1.88
C ILE A 218 4.45 5.47 -3.23
N TYR A 219 4.44 4.17 -3.55
CA TYR A 219 4.89 3.67 -4.84
C TYR A 219 4.09 4.27 -6.00
N ALA A 220 2.76 4.35 -5.87
CA ALA A 220 1.91 4.98 -6.87
C ALA A 220 2.24 6.48 -7.03
N ALA A 221 2.46 7.21 -5.92
CA ALA A 221 2.87 8.61 -5.98
C ALA A 221 4.15 8.81 -6.79
N LEU A 222 5.16 8.01 -6.48
CA LEU A 222 6.46 8.11 -7.16
C LEU A 222 6.36 7.71 -8.64
N LYS A 223 5.59 6.65 -8.94
CA LYS A 223 5.35 6.21 -10.31
C LYS A 223 4.67 7.27 -11.19
N TYR A 224 3.70 7.99 -10.63
CA TYR A 224 2.91 8.97 -11.38
C TYR A 224 3.35 10.41 -11.13
N GLY A 225 4.46 10.63 -10.40
CA GLY A 225 4.99 11.95 -10.12
C GLY A 225 4.13 12.79 -9.17
N TRP A 226 3.32 12.15 -8.32
CA TRP A 226 2.51 12.88 -7.34
C TRP A 226 3.37 13.33 -6.16
N PRO A 227 3.20 14.58 -5.70
CA PRO A 227 4.03 15.12 -4.61
C PRO A 227 3.70 14.50 -3.26
N LYS A 228 2.45 14.05 -3.06
CA LYS A 228 1.96 13.43 -1.83
C LYS A 228 0.77 12.53 -2.10
N VAL A 229 0.51 11.64 -1.15
CA VAL A 229 -0.67 10.76 -1.14
C VAL A 229 -1.38 10.86 0.20
N SER A 230 -2.66 10.52 0.21
CA SER A 230 -3.43 10.50 1.45
C SER A 230 -4.05 9.14 1.73
N MET A 231 -4.35 8.95 3.00
CA MET A 231 -5.18 7.87 3.52
C MET A 231 -5.99 8.41 4.68
N THR A 232 -7.28 8.09 4.76
CA THR A 232 -8.04 8.48 5.93
C THR A 232 -7.67 7.61 7.13
N TYR A 233 -7.81 8.14 8.33
CA TYR A 233 -7.54 7.39 9.55
C TYR A 233 -8.47 6.16 9.66
N SER A 234 -9.73 6.30 9.24
CA SER A 234 -10.67 5.17 9.18
C SER A 234 -10.21 4.07 8.22
N GLU A 235 -9.72 4.44 7.02
CA GLU A 235 -9.13 3.48 6.06
C GLU A 235 -7.91 2.76 6.66
N TYR A 236 -7.07 3.48 7.40
CA TYR A 236 -5.92 2.88 8.09
C TYR A 236 -6.38 1.87 9.15
N CYS A 237 -7.33 2.24 10.00
CA CYS A 237 -7.88 1.34 11.03
C CYS A 237 -8.49 0.08 10.41
N GLU A 238 -9.25 0.23 9.32
CA GLU A 238 -9.82 -0.89 8.57
C GLU A 238 -8.72 -1.82 8.02
N ALA A 239 -7.69 -1.26 7.34
CA ALA A 239 -6.60 -2.04 6.75
C ALA A 239 -5.71 -2.76 7.78
N THR A 240 -5.69 -2.29 9.02
CA THR A 240 -4.84 -2.85 10.09
C THR A 240 -5.60 -3.60 11.16
N GLY A 241 -6.95 -3.61 11.11
CA GLY A 241 -7.79 -4.22 12.14
C GLY A 241 -7.70 -3.48 13.49
N GLN A 242 -7.29 -2.21 13.49
CA GLN A 242 -7.18 -1.42 14.72
C GLN A 242 -8.49 -0.72 15.05
N ARG A 243 -8.75 -0.57 16.35
CA ARG A 243 -9.89 0.20 16.84
C ARG A 243 -9.73 1.68 16.45
N ARG A 244 -10.77 2.25 15.86
CA ARG A 244 -10.84 3.67 15.55
C ARG A 244 -11.02 4.50 16.83
N LEU A 245 -10.13 5.46 17.04
CA LEU A 245 -10.21 6.46 18.11
C LEU A 245 -10.99 7.67 17.60
N MET A 246 -11.64 8.39 18.50
CA MET A 246 -12.59 9.45 18.14
C MET A 246 -12.07 10.85 18.37
N THR A 247 -11.00 11.02 19.14
CA THR A 247 -10.44 12.34 19.45
C THR A 247 -9.13 12.59 18.70
N GLY A 248 -8.93 13.83 18.22
CA GLY A 248 -7.70 14.19 17.47
C GLY A 248 -6.43 13.97 18.28
N THR A 249 -6.46 14.19 19.59
CA THR A 249 -5.32 13.98 20.47
C THR A 249 -4.91 12.50 20.56
N GLU A 250 -5.88 11.59 20.68
CA GLU A 250 -5.61 10.16 20.73
C GLU A 250 -5.12 9.64 19.36
N VAL A 251 -5.77 10.10 18.28
CA VAL A 251 -5.36 9.76 16.91
C VAL A 251 -3.93 10.23 16.65
N SER A 252 -3.61 11.47 16.99
CA SER A 252 -2.24 12.01 16.83
C SER A 252 -1.22 11.22 17.63
N LYS A 253 -1.51 10.86 18.87
CA LYS A 253 -0.62 10.03 19.72
C LYS A 253 -0.42 8.63 19.15
N GLN A 254 -1.48 7.99 18.66
CA GLN A 254 -1.40 6.67 18.04
C GLN A 254 -0.57 6.72 16.75
N MET A 255 -0.92 7.64 15.85
CA MET A 255 -0.28 7.76 14.55
C MET A 255 1.17 8.25 14.66
N TYR A 256 1.50 9.09 15.63
CA TYR A 256 2.88 9.52 15.86
C TYR A 256 3.83 8.33 16.11
N LYS A 257 3.41 7.36 16.92
CA LYS A 257 4.24 6.15 17.20
C LYS A 257 4.48 5.33 15.93
N LEU A 258 3.55 5.36 14.99
CA LEU A 258 3.66 4.66 13.70
C LEU A 258 4.53 5.45 12.72
N HIS A 259 4.35 6.76 12.65
CA HIS A 259 5.04 7.62 11.69
C HIS A 259 6.51 7.87 12.06
N LYS A 260 6.82 7.94 13.37
CA LYS A 260 8.16 8.28 13.87
C LYS A 260 9.28 7.47 13.21
N PRO A 261 9.26 6.11 13.17
CA PRO A 261 10.33 5.36 12.52
C PRO A 261 10.47 5.66 11.02
N HIS A 262 9.38 6.02 10.35
CA HIS A 262 9.37 6.32 8.92
C HIS A 262 9.88 7.73 8.61
N LEU A 263 9.67 8.68 9.51
CA LEU A 263 10.26 10.02 9.44
C LEU A 263 11.76 9.95 9.73
N GLU A 264 12.15 9.24 10.78
CA GLU A 264 13.57 9.08 11.19
C GLU A 264 14.40 8.35 10.13
N SER A 265 13.84 7.35 9.45
CA SER A 265 14.52 6.62 8.37
C SER A 265 14.53 7.36 7.03
N GLY A 266 13.85 8.49 6.92
CA GLY A 266 13.66 9.20 5.65
C GLY A 266 12.74 8.50 4.65
N TYR A 267 11.96 7.50 5.06
CA TYR A 267 10.94 6.90 4.21
C TYR A 267 9.80 7.90 3.94
N LEU A 268 9.39 8.64 4.96
CA LEU A 268 8.49 9.78 4.84
C LEU A 268 9.29 11.07 5.08
N ALA A 269 9.12 12.07 4.22
CA ALA A 269 9.68 13.39 4.43
C ALA A 269 8.82 14.22 5.37
N LYS A 270 7.50 14.07 5.29
CA LYS A 270 6.53 14.83 6.09
C LYS A 270 5.20 14.09 6.18
N VAL A 271 4.48 14.33 7.27
CA VAL A 271 3.09 13.89 7.48
C VAL A 271 2.25 15.10 7.85
N GLU A 272 1.09 15.24 7.20
CA GLU A 272 0.15 16.34 7.44
C GLU A 272 -1.23 15.76 7.77
N PHE A 273 -1.95 16.40 8.71
CA PHE A 273 -3.29 15.99 9.11
C PHE A 273 -4.30 17.06 8.70
N GLU A 274 -5.40 16.62 8.12
CA GLU A 274 -6.55 17.46 7.77
C GLU A 274 -7.81 16.84 8.38
N LYS A 275 -8.53 17.58 9.22
CA LYS A 275 -9.76 17.08 9.82
C LYS A 275 -10.83 16.94 8.74
N THR A 276 -11.52 15.81 8.75
CA THR A 276 -12.61 15.50 7.82
C THR A 276 -13.72 14.72 8.55
N ALA A 277 -14.71 14.27 7.80
CA ALA A 277 -15.74 13.34 8.27
C ALA A 277 -15.83 12.15 7.32
N ASP A 278 -16.21 11.00 7.85
CA ASP A 278 -16.51 9.82 7.04
C ASP A 278 -17.90 9.94 6.36
N GLY A 279 -18.28 8.90 5.61
CA GLY A 279 -19.56 8.85 4.91
C GLY A 279 -20.79 8.83 5.82
N GLU A 280 -20.62 8.59 7.13
CA GLU A 280 -21.66 8.62 8.16
C GLU A 280 -21.63 9.92 8.96
N GLY A 281 -20.77 10.89 8.61
CA GLY A 281 -20.64 12.17 9.31
C GLY A 281 -19.83 12.10 10.61
N LYS A 282 -19.19 10.97 10.94
CA LYS A 282 -18.31 10.84 12.10
C LYS A 282 -16.98 11.51 11.85
N SER A 283 -16.36 12.08 12.89
CA SER A 283 -15.04 12.70 12.80
C SER A 283 -14.01 11.73 12.24
N ASP A 284 -13.25 12.21 11.27
CA ASP A 284 -12.15 11.49 10.63
C ASP A 284 -10.99 12.44 10.33
N TRP A 285 -9.85 11.91 9.89
CA TRP A 285 -8.66 12.67 9.51
C TRP A 285 -8.15 12.15 8.18
N ASN A 286 -7.98 13.04 7.24
CA ASN A 286 -7.23 12.77 6.02
C ASN A 286 -5.74 13.00 6.32
N ILE A 287 -4.94 11.95 6.24
CA ILE A 287 -3.51 11.99 6.58
C ILE A 287 -2.73 11.96 5.27
N TRP A 288 -1.94 13.02 5.05
CA TRP A 288 -1.13 13.19 3.86
C TRP A 288 0.30 12.73 4.14
N TYR A 289 0.85 11.95 3.22
CA TYR A 289 2.20 11.40 3.28
C TYR A 289 3.01 11.93 2.12
N ILE A 290 4.13 12.58 2.41
CA ILE A 290 5.10 13.07 1.44
C ILE A 290 6.25 12.06 1.39
N PRO A 291 6.53 11.43 0.21
CA PRO A 291 7.62 10.47 0.07
C PRO A 291 8.98 11.10 0.38
N GLY A 292 9.75 10.44 1.22
CA GLY A 292 11.11 10.84 1.58
C GLY A 292 12.19 10.26 0.65
N PRO A 293 13.47 10.55 0.91
CA PRO A 293 14.60 10.06 0.11
C PRO A 293 14.61 8.53 0.00
N ARG A 294 14.50 7.82 1.13
CA ARG A 294 14.49 6.36 1.16
C ARG A 294 13.39 5.75 0.27
N ALA A 295 12.18 6.30 0.31
CA ALA A 295 11.09 5.81 -0.53
C ALA A 295 11.36 6.00 -2.02
N ARG A 296 12.10 7.06 -2.40
CA ARG A 296 12.53 7.30 -3.78
C ARG A 296 13.60 6.31 -4.21
N ASP A 297 14.55 6.02 -3.35
CA ASP A 297 15.61 5.04 -3.59
C ASP A 297 15.00 3.63 -3.75
N GLU A 298 14.07 3.24 -2.88
CA GLU A 298 13.29 1.99 -3.03
C GLU A 298 12.57 1.93 -4.39
N TYR A 299 11.90 3.02 -4.78
CA TYR A 299 11.19 3.08 -6.05
C TYR A 299 12.12 2.90 -7.24
N ILE A 300 13.28 3.59 -7.25
CA ILE A 300 14.28 3.50 -8.31
C ILE A 300 14.80 2.07 -8.42
N GLN A 301 15.21 1.47 -7.29
CA GLN A 301 15.77 0.12 -7.26
C GLN A 301 14.73 -0.94 -7.68
N PHE A 302 13.50 -0.83 -7.19
CA PHE A 302 12.44 -1.78 -7.55
C PHE A 302 11.97 -1.63 -8.99
N SER A 303 12.09 -0.43 -9.58
CA SER A 303 11.76 -0.18 -10.98
C SER A 303 12.84 -0.71 -11.92
N ALA A 304 14.14 -0.57 -11.55
CA ALA A 304 15.27 -1.10 -12.32
C ALA A 304 15.27 -2.65 -12.38
N ASN A 305 14.90 -3.32 -11.29
CA ASN A 305 14.81 -4.79 -11.23
C ASN A 305 13.65 -5.37 -12.06
N LYS A 306 12.70 -4.56 -12.50
CA LYS A 306 11.63 -4.99 -13.43
C LYS A 306 12.13 -5.35 -14.81
N ASP A 307 13.15 -4.68 -15.29
CA ASP A 307 13.69 -4.91 -16.64
C ASP A 307 14.53 -6.19 -16.71
N SER A 308 15.01 -6.69 -15.56
CA SER A 308 15.83 -7.90 -15.46
C SER A 308 15.06 -9.18 -15.15
N SER A 309 13.84 -9.10 -14.63
CA SER A 309 12.95 -10.24 -14.38
C SER A 309 11.69 -10.09 -15.22
N ASN A 310 11.74 -10.63 -16.42
CA ASN A 310 10.59 -10.68 -17.33
C ASN A 310 9.31 -11.11 -16.61
N ALA A 311 8.26 -10.29 -16.78
CA ALA A 311 6.85 -10.64 -16.69
C ALA A 311 6.23 -10.88 -15.30
N ALA A 312 6.90 -10.67 -14.21
CA ALA A 312 6.21 -10.70 -12.94
C ALA A 312 5.56 -9.35 -12.65
N ALA A 313 4.30 -9.25 -13.09
CA ALA A 313 3.30 -8.37 -12.54
C ALA A 313 3.65 -6.87 -12.44
N ASN A 314 3.21 -6.14 -13.42
CA ASN A 314 2.88 -4.73 -13.24
C ASN A 314 2.04 -4.59 -11.95
N PRO A 315 2.55 -4.03 -10.84
CA PRO A 315 1.68 -3.73 -9.72
C PRO A 315 0.81 -2.56 -10.13
N GLN A 316 -0.29 -2.84 -10.80
CA GLN A 316 -1.33 -1.85 -10.96
C GLN A 316 -1.90 -1.60 -9.56
N PRO A 317 -1.82 -0.39 -9.03
CA PRO A 317 -2.58 -0.05 -7.84
C PRO A 317 -4.06 -0.22 -8.21
N SER A 318 -4.69 -1.24 -7.64
CA SER A 318 -6.13 -1.49 -7.76
C SER A 318 -6.99 -0.41 -7.09
N LEU A 319 -6.40 0.74 -6.79
CA LEU A 319 -7.04 1.89 -6.13
C LEU A 319 -7.29 3.07 -7.05
N LEU A 320 -6.78 3.05 -8.29
CA LEU A 320 -7.19 4.03 -9.28
C LEU A 320 -8.33 3.46 -10.09
N PRO A 321 -9.44 4.19 -10.26
CA PRO A 321 -10.39 3.88 -11.32
C PRO A 321 -9.56 3.83 -12.62
N ARG A 322 -9.69 2.78 -13.39
CA ARG A 322 -8.99 2.65 -14.65
C ARG A 322 -9.45 3.80 -15.52
N SER A 323 -8.58 4.74 -15.81
CA SER A 323 -8.85 5.68 -16.88
C SER A 323 -8.90 4.87 -18.18
N GLN A 324 -10.07 4.81 -18.79
CA GLN A 324 -10.27 4.09 -20.05
C GLN A 324 -9.78 4.95 -21.22
N SER A 325 -9.49 6.22 -20.99
CA SER A 325 -9.01 7.17 -21.98
C SER A 325 -7.92 8.09 -21.42
N PRO A 326 -7.04 8.64 -22.28
CA PRO A 326 -6.03 9.61 -21.85
C PRO A 326 -6.61 10.84 -21.12
N SER A 327 -7.82 11.25 -21.47
CA SER A 327 -8.53 12.36 -20.80
C SER A 327 -8.97 12.00 -19.39
N GLU A 328 -9.41 10.77 -19.15
CA GLU A 328 -9.72 10.30 -17.78
C GLU A 328 -8.46 10.23 -16.92
N GLU A 329 -7.32 9.88 -17.51
CA GLU A 329 -6.03 9.89 -16.79
C GLU A 329 -5.63 11.28 -16.32
N ILE A 330 -5.86 12.31 -17.12
CA ILE A 330 -5.61 13.72 -16.75
C ILE A 330 -6.53 14.13 -15.59
N VAL A 331 -7.81 13.79 -15.65
CA VAL A 331 -8.76 14.10 -14.55
C VAL A 331 -8.40 13.33 -13.28
N ALA A 332 -8.06 12.05 -13.39
CA ALA A 332 -7.60 11.25 -12.26
C ALA A 332 -6.33 11.84 -11.62
N TYR A 333 -5.39 12.32 -12.44
CA TYR A 333 -4.20 13.01 -11.96
C TYR A 333 -4.55 14.27 -11.17
N PHE A 334 -5.46 15.13 -11.67
CA PHE A 334 -5.91 16.31 -10.93
C PHE A 334 -6.51 15.91 -9.58
N GLN A 335 -7.42 14.93 -9.56
CA GLN A 335 -8.05 14.45 -8.33
C GLN A 335 -7.00 13.95 -7.33
N MET A 336 -5.97 13.25 -7.80
CA MET A 336 -4.88 12.77 -6.95
C MET A 336 -4.05 13.89 -6.35
N ILE A 337 -3.60 14.86 -7.16
CA ILE A 337 -2.80 15.97 -6.62
C ILE A 337 -3.61 16.89 -5.70
N ARG A 338 -4.94 16.95 -5.90
CA ARG A 338 -5.84 17.79 -5.09
C ARG A 338 -6.35 17.09 -3.83
N TYR A 339 -6.74 15.80 -3.92
CA TYR A 339 -7.44 15.07 -2.86
C TYR A 339 -6.65 13.87 -2.32
N GLY A 340 -5.50 13.54 -2.90
CA GLY A 340 -4.70 12.35 -2.53
C GLY A 340 -5.32 11.03 -2.94
N LYS A 341 -6.47 11.06 -3.61
CA LYS A 341 -7.16 9.89 -4.20
C LYS A 341 -7.97 10.30 -5.42
N ALA A 342 -8.09 9.40 -6.39
CA ALA A 342 -9.02 9.61 -7.50
C ALA A 342 -10.45 9.36 -7.01
N GLN A 343 -11.34 10.31 -7.30
CA GLN A 343 -12.78 10.16 -7.04
C GLN A 343 -13.42 9.34 -8.17
N ARG A 344 -14.47 8.56 -7.86
CA ARG A 344 -15.14 7.72 -8.86
C ARG A 344 -15.91 8.53 -9.92
N ARG A 345 -16.36 9.72 -9.60
CA ARG A 345 -17.21 10.54 -10.46
C ARG A 345 -16.39 11.58 -11.20
N VAL A 346 -16.18 11.35 -12.50
CA VAL A 346 -15.58 12.30 -13.43
C VAL A 346 -16.72 13.03 -14.17
N THR A 347 -16.66 14.34 -14.23
CA THR A 347 -17.70 15.12 -14.91
C THR A 347 -17.42 15.25 -16.42
N ALA A 348 -18.47 15.38 -17.22
CA ALA A 348 -18.31 15.59 -18.67
C ALA A 348 -17.47 16.84 -18.99
N LYS A 349 -17.62 17.91 -18.20
CA LYS A 349 -16.85 19.15 -18.38
C LYS A 349 -15.35 18.98 -18.08
N GLU A 350 -15.00 18.14 -17.10
CA GLU A 350 -13.59 17.83 -16.82
C GLU A 350 -12.97 16.99 -17.93
N LEU A 351 -13.74 16.05 -18.51
CA LEU A 351 -13.27 15.26 -19.65
C LEU A 351 -13.06 16.11 -20.90
N GLU A 352 -13.95 17.04 -21.17
CA GLU A 352 -13.80 18.00 -22.30
C GLU A 352 -12.53 18.85 -22.10
N MET A 353 -12.31 19.37 -20.90
CA MET A 353 -11.14 20.16 -20.60
C MET A 353 -9.84 19.33 -20.72
N ALA A 354 -9.85 18.09 -20.24
CA ALA A 354 -8.71 17.18 -20.38
C ALA A 354 -8.42 16.83 -21.85
N LYS A 355 -9.45 16.61 -22.67
CA LYS A 355 -9.31 16.41 -24.11
C LYS A 355 -8.68 17.61 -24.80
N ALA A 356 -9.19 18.81 -24.52
CA ALA A 356 -8.62 20.05 -25.09
C ALA A 356 -7.16 20.25 -24.68
N MET A 357 -6.77 19.90 -23.46
CA MET A 357 -5.38 19.94 -23.03
C MET A 357 -4.49 18.95 -23.78
N LEU A 358 -4.99 17.74 -24.04
CA LEU A 358 -4.26 16.69 -24.77
C LEU A 358 -4.16 16.93 -26.26
N GLU A 359 -5.06 17.72 -26.87
CA GLU A 359 -4.95 18.18 -28.25
C GLU A 359 -3.78 19.17 -28.45
N ILE A 360 -3.44 19.90 -27.39
CA ILE A 360 -2.42 20.97 -27.45
C ILE A 360 -1.06 20.50 -26.88
N HIS A 361 -1.13 19.63 -25.87
CA HIS A 361 0.04 19.22 -25.07
C HIS A 361 0.18 17.71 -24.97
N THR A 362 1.41 17.24 -24.75
CA THR A 362 1.65 15.83 -24.37
C THR A 362 1.09 15.55 -22.98
N MET A 363 0.87 14.28 -22.66
CA MET A 363 0.38 13.82 -21.34
C MET A 363 1.21 14.40 -20.19
N GLU A 364 2.54 14.30 -20.27
CA GLU A 364 3.46 14.80 -19.22
C GLU A 364 3.40 16.33 -19.10
N ARG A 365 3.24 17.04 -20.20
CA ARG A 365 3.11 18.50 -20.20
C ARG A 365 1.78 18.92 -19.60
N SER A 366 0.69 18.22 -19.90
CA SER A 366 -0.63 18.47 -19.33
C SER A 366 -0.65 18.27 -17.81
N LYS A 367 -0.03 17.20 -17.31
CA LYS A 367 0.15 16.94 -15.88
C LYS A 367 0.94 18.05 -15.20
N LYS A 368 2.02 18.52 -15.80
CA LYS A 368 2.82 19.63 -15.27
C LYS A 368 2.03 20.93 -15.18
N ILE A 369 1.33 21.30 -16.24
CA ILE A 369 0.46 22.49 -16.27
C ILE A 369 -0.60 22.44 -15.16
N LEU A 370 -1.26 21.29 -14.97
CA LEU A 370 -2.23 21.11 -13.90
C LEU A 370 -1.62 21.27 -12.51
N SER A 371 -0.43 20.71 -12.29
CA SER A 371 0.27 20.85 -11.01
C SER A 371 0.63 22.29 -10.70
N ASP A 372 1.15 23.01 -11.70
CA ASP A 372 1.56 24.40 -11.55
C ASP A 372 0.32 25.33 -11.38
N ALA A 373 -0.78 25.06 -12.11
CA ALA A 373 -2.03 25.78 -11.97
C ALA A 373 -2.69 25.57 -10.59
N LEU A 374 -2.62 24.35 -10.07
CA LEU A 374 -3.13 24.05 -8.73
C LEU A 374 -2.33 24.78 -7.63
N LYS A 375 -1.00 24.83 -7.76
CA LYS A 375 -0.15 25.61 -6.86
C LYS A 375 -0.51 27.10 -6.88
N ALA A 376 -0.58 27.69 -8.08
CA ALA A 376 -0.95 29.09 -8.24
C ALA A 376 -2.35 29.41 -7.67
N ALA A 377 -3.31 28.51 -7.86
CA ALA A 377 -4.64 28.64 -7.27
C ALA A 377 -4.61 28.65 -5.74
N ILE A 378 -3.86 27.72 -5.14
CA ILE A 378 -3.72 27.64 -3.68
C ILE A 378 -3.01 28.87 -3.11
N GLU A 379 -1.96 29.34 -3.76
CA GLU A 379 -1.22 30.55 -3.36
C GLU A 379 -2.08 31.81 -3.45
N SER A 380 -3.01 31.87 -4.40
CA SER A 380 -3.99 32.96 -4.50
C SER A 380 -5.14 32.88 -3.49
N GLY A 381 -5.17 31.87 -2.61
CA GLY A 381 -6.24 31.64 -1.65
C GLY A 381 -7.46 30.90 -2.24
N THR A 382 -7.43 30.52 -3.50
CA THR A 382 -8.50 29.76 -4.15
C THR A 382 -8.43 28.28 -3.73
N LYS A 383 -9.59 27.68 -3.44
CA LYS A 383 -9.69 26.24 -3.14
C LYS A 383 -10.44 25.52 -4.27
N PRO A 384 -9.74 25.15 -5.37
CA PRO A 384 -10.43 24.52 -6.49
C PRO A 384 -11.00 23.15 -6.07
N LEU A 385 -12.30 22.95 -6.34
CA LEU A 385 -13.00 21.69 -6.08
C LEU A 385 -12.99 20.79 -7.32
N TRP A 386 -12.98 21.39 -8.52
CA TRP A 386 -13.02 20.70 -9.80
C TRP A 386 -11.84 21.11 -10.68
N MET A 387 -11.44 20.24 -11.61
CA MET A 387 -10.39 20.58 -12.58
C MET A 387 -10.76 21.83 -13.40
N THR A 388 -12.04 22.03 -13.68
CA THR A 388 -12.56 23.20 -14.39
C THR A 388 -12.33 24.52 -13.67
N ASP A 389 -12.17 24.51 -12.34
CA ASP A 389 -11.88 25.70 -11.55
C ASP A 389 -10.47 26.26 -11.81
N LEU A 390 -9.59 25.43 -12.39
CA LEU A 390 -8.22 25.80 -12.78
C LEU A 390 -8.13 26.48 -14.15
N LYS A 391 -9.24 26.60 -14.91
CA LYS A 391 -9.23 27.09 -16.29
C LYS A 391 -8.49 28.41 -16.47
N ASN A 392 -8.71 29.38 -15.59
CA ASN A 392 -8.07 30.69 -15.68
C ASN A 392 -6.56 30.62 -15.33
N PHE A 393 -6.18 29.79 -14.37
CA PHE A 393 -4.78 29.58 -14.00
C PHE A 393 -4.00 28.85 -15.12
N ILE A 394 -4.62 27.86 -15.77
CA ILE A 394 -4.03 27.17 -16.92
C ILE A 394 -3.81 28.14 -18.07
N LYS A 395 -4.83 28.96 -18.39
CA LYS A 395 -4.73 29.95 -19.44
C LYS A 395 -3.61 30.98 -19.17
N ALA A 396 -3.48 31.45 -17.94
CA ALA A 396 -2.39 32.35 -17.54
C ALA A 396 -0.99 31.74 -17.71
N LEU A 397 -0.85 30.43 -17.38
CA LEU A 397 0.42 29.72 -17.58
C LEU A 397 0.75 29.51 -19.06
N GLU A 398 -0.25 29.28 -19.92
CA GLU A 398 -0.07 29.13 -21.38
C GLU A 398 0.28 30.46 -22.08
N GLU A 399 -0.17 31.57 -21.52
CA GLU A 399 0.07 32.92 -22.06
C GLU A 399 1.40 33.53 -21.62
N THR A 400 2.17 32.89 -20.74
CA THR A 400 3.47 33.36 -20.26
C THR A 400 4.48 33.46 -21.40
N PRO A 401 5.28 34.54 -21.50
CA PRO A 401 6.12 34.90 -22.70
C PRO A 401 7.10 33.80 -23.13
N SER A 402 7.65 33.03 -22.19
CA SER A 402 8.60 31.94 -22.47
C SER A 402 8.00 30.78 -23.32
N ILE A 403 6.69 30.62 -23.27
CA ILE A 403 5.97 29.56 -24.01
C ILE A 403 5.57 30.05 -25.39
N LYS A 404 5.20 31.35 -25.53
CA LYS A 404 4.94 32.00 -26.84
C LYS A 404 6.17 31.99 -27.74
N GLU A 405 7.33 32.16 -27.16
CA GLU A 405 8.62 32.21 -27.93
C GLU A 405 9.03 30.81 -28.42
N LYS A 406 8.79 29.76 -27.60
CA LYS A 406 9.00 28.37 -28.03
C LYS A 406 7.99 27.89 -29.08
N ARG A 407 6.72 28.30 -28.99
CA ARG A 407 5.69 28.03 -30.01
C ARG A 407 6.03 28.69 -31.33
N ARG A 408 6.42 29.96 -31.34
CA ARG A 408 6.89 30.68 -32.57
C ARG A 408 8.10 30.01 -33.19
N ARG A 409 9.02 29.45 -32.43
CA ARG A 409 10.16 28.68 -32.97
C ARG A 409 9.75 27.35 -33.59
N GLN A 410 8.80 26.65 -33.00
CA GLN A 410 8.28 25.38 -33.57
C GLN A 410 7.43 25.61 -34.83
N GLU A 411 6.59 26.62 -34.85
CA GLU A 411 5.81 26.99 -36.06
C GLU A 411 6.70 27.43 -37.21
N LYS A 412 7.80 28.14 -36.94
CA LYS A 412 8.79 28.46 -37.98
C LYS A 412 9.58 27.25 -38.48
N PHE A 413 9.74 26.21 -37.66
CA PHE A 413 10.43 24.96 -38.07
C PHE A 413 9.52 24.04 -38.90
N SER A 414 8.20 24.08 -38.69
CA SER A 414 7.22 23.28 -39.44
C SER A 414 6.76 23.96 -40.74
N ALA A 415 6.92 25.26 -40.89
CA ALA A 415 6.58 26.01 -42.09
C ALA A 415 7.77 26.15 -43.10
N GLY A 416 8.92 25.59 -42.78
CA GLY A 416 10.14 25.60 -43.59
C GLY A 416 10.51 24.22 -44.17
N LYS A 417 9.58 23.29 -44.25
CA LYS A 417 9.73 21.99 -44.95
C LYS A 417 8.74 21.88 -46.09
#